data_1fe6b849e21f0cd46192c37b75b3da91
#
_entry.id   1fe6b849e21f0cd46192c37b75b3da91
#
_cell.length_a   1.000
_cell.length_b   1.000
_cell.length_c   1.000
_cell.angle_alpha   90.00
_cell.angle_beta   90.00
_cell.angle_gamma   90.00
#
_symmetry.space_group_name_H-M   'P 1'
#
loop_
_entity.id
_entity.type
_entity.pdbx_description
1 polymer ?
#
loop_
_entity_poly.entity_id
_entity_poly.type
_entity_poly.pdbx_seq_one_letter_code
_entity_poly.pdbx_strand_id
1 'polypeptide(L)'
;MSIEPVAVLGVGMHPWGKWGRNFVEYGVAAARDALTDAGVDWRDVGFVAGADTVRNGYPGYVAGATFAQALGWTGIPVTSAYGACASGAMALEAARQRILSGMCDVALVVGADTTPKGFLKPNAGERTDDPDWLRFRLLGATNPTYFALYARRRVDLFGATPEDFALVKVKNSRHGVANPYARFAKEVGVDDVLASPLVASPLRLLDICATSDGGAAIVLSSMDYARRHAGSGPLVQVAAISTVTPTFPNTVIEMPNFATDSAAGLPVPERTFKQAIGDAAYAQAGLGPDDVDVAEVYDLSTALELDWYEDLGFCAAGEAEGLVRDGATTIGGRLPVNPSGGLACFGEAVPAQALAQVCELTWQLRGTAGDRQVDGARVGITANQGLFGHGSSVIVTR
;
A
#
# COMPACT_ATOMS: atom_id res chain seq x y z
N MET A 1 -13.59 14.06 -18.66
CA MET A 1 -14.79 13.22 -18.41
C MET A 1 -14.59 12.62 -17.03
N SER A 2 -15.47 12.89 -16.07
CA SER A 2 -15.43 12.20 -14.77
C SER A 2 -15.76 10.72 -15.00
N ILE A 3 -14.89 9.84 -14.54
CA ILE A 3 -15.14 8.40 -14.58
C ILE A 3 -16.17 8.12 -13.48
N GLU A 4 -17.23 7.37 -13.81
CA GLU A 4 -18.23 6.99 -12.81
C GLU A 4 -17.57 6.18 -11.69
N PRO A 5 -17.88 6.44 -10.40
CA PRO A 5 -17.32 5.67 -9.31
C PRO A 5 -17.90 4.26 -9.24
N VAL A 6 -17.17 3.33 -8.63
CA VAL A 6 -17.68 2.01 -8.21
C VAL A 6 -17.81 1.97 -6.70
N ALA A 7 -18.71 1.17 -6.18
CA ALA A 7 -18.92 1.03 -4.75
C ALA A 7 -17.99 -0.02 -4.14
N VAL A 8 -17.50 0.23 -2.92
CA VAL A 8 -16.92 -0.78 -2.04
C VAL A 8 -18.06 -1.37 -1.21
N LEU A 9 -18.54 -2.56 -1.57
CA LEU A 9 -19.60 -3.23 -0.83
C LEU A 9 -19.12 -3.90 0.44
N GLY A 10 -17.95 -4.52 0.40
CA GLY A 10 -17.40 -5.21 1.55
C GLY A 10 -15.88 -5.31 1.49
N VAL A 11 -15.29 -5.40 2.68
CA VAL A 11 -13.86 -5.55 2.89
C VAL A 11 -13.58 -6.63 3.91
N GLY A 12 -12.46 -7.34 3.75
CA GLY A 12 -12.05 -8.38 4.67
C GLY A 12 -10.54 -8.51 4.74
N MET A 13 -10.04 -8.92 5.90
CA MET A 13 -8.62 -9.05 6.15
C MET A 13 -8.34 -10.25 7.06
N HIS A 14 -7.35 -11.07 6.70
CA HIS A 14 -6.79 -12.05 7.60
C HIS A 14 -5.75 -11.38 8.51
N PRO A 15 -5.73 -11.64 9.83
CA PRO A 15 -4.71 -11.08 10.72
C PRO A 15 -3.29 -11.39 10.22
N TRP A 16 -2.42 -10.37 10.22
CA TRP A 16 -1.06 -10.52 9.73
C TRP A 16 -0.14 -11.09 10.80
N GLY A 17 0.88 -11.86 10.37
CA GLY A 17 1.77 -12.55 11.29
C GLY A 17 2.89 -13.29 10.58
N LYS A 18 3.39 -14.33 11.23
CA LYS A 18 4.27 -15.37 10.66
C LYS A 18 3.65 -16.74 10.93
N TRP A 19 2.63 -17.06 10.17
CA TRP A 19 1.80 -18.24 10.35
C TRP A 19 2.39 -19.49 9.72
N GLY A 20 3.23 -19.34 8.68
CA GLY A 20 3.88 -20.45 7.98
C GLY A 20 2.93 -21.37 7.22
N ARG A 21 1.70 -20.92 6.95
CA ARG A 21 0.69 -21.65 6.18
C ARG A 21 0.72 -21.23 4.71
N ASN A 22 -0.11 -21.89 3.91
CA ASN A 22 -0.29 -21.52 2.51
C ASN A 22 -1.03 -20.17 2.43
N PHE A 23 -0.52 -19.22 1.64
CA PHE A 23 -1.12 -17.91 1.41
C PHE A 23 -2.57 -17.98 0.90
N VAL A 24 -2.95 -19.08 0.22
CA VAL A 24 -4.34 -19.31 -0.23
C VAL A 24 -5.31 -19.32 0.95
N GLU A 25 -4.91 -19.86 2.09
CA GLU A 25 -5.76 -19.87 3.30
C GLU A 25 -6.06 -18.44 3.78
N TYR A 26 -5.05 -17.54 3.76
CA TYR A 26 -5.22 -16.15 4.17
C TYR A 26 -6.11 -15.37 3.20
N GLY A 27 -5.89 -15.57 1.89
CA GLY A 27 -6.71 -14.93 0.86
C GLY A 27 -8.16 -15.40 0.89
N VAL A 28 -8.41 -16.68 1.08
CA VAL A 28 -9.77 -17.24 1.19
C VAL A 28 -10.47 -16.75 2.46
N ALA A 29 -9.76 -16.66 3.59
CA ALA A 29 -10.33 -16.10 4.82
C ALA A 29 -10.75 -14.65 4.59
N ALA A 30 -9.85 -13.81 4.09
CA ALA A 30 -10.13 -12.42 3.77
C ALA A 30 -11.29 -12.27 2.75
N ALA A 31 -11.32 -13.13 1.72
CA ALA A 31 -12.40 -13.10 0.72
C ALA A 31 -13.77 -13.44 1.32
N ARG A 32 -13.84 -14.44 2.21
CA ARG A 32 -15.07 -14.79 2.91
C ARG A 32 -15.57 -13.69 3.83
N ASP A 33 -14.64 -13.03 4.55
CA ASP A 33 -14.98 -11.88 5.38
C ASP A 33 -15.50 -10.72 4.54
N ALA A 34 -14.86 -10.41 3.40
CA ALA A 34 -15.30 -9.37 2.47
C ALA A 34 -16.68 -9.68 1.86
N LEU A 35 -16.94 -10.92 1.47
CA LEU A 35 -18.26 -11.35 0.97
C LEU A 35 -19.33 -11.26 2.06
N THR A 36 -18.99 -11.61 3.29
CA THR A 36 -19.90 -11.50 4.45
C THR A 36 -20.21 -10.03 4.75
N ASP A 37 -19.20 -9.17 4.78
CA ASP A 37 -19.36 -7.73 4.99
C ASP A 37 -20.19 -7.07 3.87
N ALA A 38 -20.01 -7.55 2.64
CA ALA A 38 -20.80 -7.11 1.47
C ALA A 38 -22.26 -7.62 1.48
N GLY A 39 -22.57 -8.69 2.21
CA GLY A 39 -23.85 -9.39 2.10
C GLY A 39 -24.05 -10.07 0.74
N VAL A 40 -22.96 -10.49 0.07
CA VAL A 40 -22.96 -11.06 -1.28
C VAL A 40 -22.64 -12.55 -1.22
N ASP A 41 -23.45 -13.40 -1.89
CA ASP A 41 -23.10 -14.82 -2.05
C ASP A 41 -21.99 -14.95 -3.10
N TRP A 42 -21.08 -15.91 -2.91
CA TRP A 42 -20.01 -16.17 -3.87
C TRP A 42 -20.50 -16.41 -5.30
N ARG A 43 -21.69 -16.99 -5.45
CA ARG A 43 -22.31 -17.27 -6.76
C ARG A 43 -22.79 -16.03 -7.50
N ASP A 44 -22.93 -14.89 -6.81
CA ASP A 44 -23.33 -13.63 -7.41
C ASP A 44 -22.13 -12.80 -7.88
N VAL A 45 -20.90 -13.25 -7.55
CA VAL A 45 -19.67 -12.62 -8.04
C VAL A 45 -19.49 -12.96 -9.53
N GLY A 46 -19.37 -11.91 -10.35
CA GLY A 46 -19.21 -12.04 -11.81
C GLY A 46 -17.76 -11.97 -12.30
N PHE A 47 -16.80 -11.62 -11.44
CA PHE A 47 -15.38 -11.50 -11.79
C PHE A 47 -14.49 -11.61 -10.57
N VAL A 48 -13.29 -12.23 -10.74
CA VAL A 48 -12.24 -12.24 -9.71
C VAL A 48 -10.96 -11.62 -10.26
N ALA A 49 -10.39 -10.67 -9.51
CA ALA A 49 -9.05 -10.17 -9.73
C ALA A 49 -8.14 -10.59 -8.57
N GLY A 50 -7.10 -11.35 -8.87
CA GLY A 50 -6.07 -11.73 -7.91
C GLY A 50 -4.85 -10.81 -8.01
N ALA A 51 -4.39 -10.29 -6.87
CA ALA A 51 -3.09 -9.67 -6.77
C ALA A 51 -2.02 -10.75 -6.63
N ASP A 52 -0.99 -10.70 -7.47
CA ASP A 52 0.03 -11.74 -7.57
C ASP A 52 1.39 -11.30 -7.04
N THR A 53 2.25 -12.26 -6.78
CA THR A 53 3.65 -12.07 -6.48
C THR A 53 4.50 -13.21 -7.05
N VAL A 54 5.56 -12.88 -7.77
CA VAL A 54 6.49 -13.87 -8.34
C VAL A 54 7.28 -14.65 -7.29
N ARG A 55 7.19 -14.26 -6.03
CA ARG A 55 7.96 -14.85 -4.93
C ARG A 55 7.35 -16.10 -4.33
N ASN A 56 6.14 -16.43 -4.69
CA ASN A 56 5.45 -17.58 -4.10
C ASN A 56 6.07 -18.94 -4.45
N GLY A 57 7.03 -18.96 -5.36
CA GLY A 57 7.82 -20.15 -5.67
C GLY A 57 7.03 -21.33 -6.21
N TYR A 58 5.77 -21.12 -6.59
CA TYR A 58 4.91 -22.14 -7.17
C TYR A 58 4.92 -22.04 -8.69
N PRO A 59 5.54 -22.99 -9.42
CA PRO A 59 5.46 -23.03 -10.86
C PRO A 59 3.98 -23.11 -11.30
N GLY A 60 3.59 -22.20 -12.18
CA GLY A 60 2.21 -22.18 -12.70
C GLY A 60 1.17 -21.55 -11.77
N TYR A 61 1.59 -20.86 -10.70
CA TYR A 61 0.67 -20.13 -9.83
C TYR A 61 0.04 -18.94 -10.56
N VAL A 62 -1.29 -18.82 -10.44
CA VAL A 62 -2.09 -17.71 -10.98
C VAL A 62 -3.08 -17.24 -9.92
N ALA A 63 -2.83 -16.12 -9.25
CA ALA A 63 -3.56 -15.66 -8.07
C ALA A 63 -5.08 -15.64 -8.23
N GLY A 64 -5.60 -15.06 -9.30
CA GLY A 64 -7.05 -15.00 -9.55
C GLY A 64 -7.67 -16.38 -9.66
N ALA A 65 -7.10 -17.27 -10.47
CA ALA A 65 -7.59 -18.64 -10.66
C ALA A 65 -7.46 -19.47 -9.37
N THR A 66 -6.36 -19.30 -8.63
CA THR A 66 -6.11 -20.05 -7.39
C THR A 66 -7.15 -19.72 -6.31
N PHE A 67 -7.50 -18.45 -6.14
CA PHE A 67 -8.52 -18.03 -5.18
C PHE A 67 -9.92 -18.46 -5.63
N ALA A 68 -10.26 -18.33 -6.93
CA ALA A 68 -11.53 -18.79 -7.46
C ALA A 68 -11.70 -20.33 -7.31
N GLN A 69 -10.62 -21.09 -7.51
CA GLN A 69 -10.60 -22.53 -7.25
C GLN A 69 -10.88 -22.86 -5.78
N ALA A 70 -10.20 -22.17 -4.88
CA ALA A 70 -10.30 -22.42 -3.45
C ALA A 70 -11.67 -22.01 -2.87
N LEU A 71 -12.35 -21.04 -3.49
CA LEU A 71 -13.72 -20.64 -3.15
C LEU A 71 -14.78 -21.55 -3.80
N GLY A 72 -14.42 -22.33 -4.82
CA GLY A 72 -15.28 -23.21 -5.61
C GLY A 72 -15.60 -22.62 -6.99
N TRP A 73 -15.24 -23.33 -8.05
CA TRP A 73 -15.44 -22.88 -9.42
C TRP A 73 -16.90 -22.57 -9.74
N THR A 74 -17.15 -21.36 -10.26
CA THR A 74 -18.47 -20.93 -10.76
C THR A 74 -18.46 -20.63 -12.26
N GLY A 75 -17.31 -20.80 -12.93
CA GLY A 75 -17.17 -20.53 -14.37
C GLY A 75 -16.96 -19.05 -14.71
N ILE A 76 -16.80 -18.18 -13.72
CA ILE A 76 -16.57 -16.74 -13.91
C ILE A 76 -15.18 -16.44 -14.47
N PRO A 77 -15.01 -15.35 -15.23
CA PRO A 77 -13.68 -14.91 -15.68
C PRO A 77 -12.85 -14.43 -14.50
N VAL A 78 -11.54 -14.66 -14.61
CA VAL A 78 -10.55 -14.27 -13.62
C VAL A 78 -9.40 -13.52 -14.28
N THR A 79 -8.71 -12.67 -13.51
CA THR A 79 -7.42 -12.08 -13.89
C THR A 79 -6.43 -12.17 -12.75
N SER A 80 -5.16 -12.06 -13.08
CA SER A 80 -4.08 -11.89 -12.11
C SER A 80 -3.28 -10.65 -12.48
N ALA A 81 -3.01 -9.78 -11.52
CA ALA A 81 -2.28 -8.54 -11.70
C ALA A 81 -0.97 -8.59 -10.91
N TYR A 82 0.11 -8.22 -11.55
CA TYR A 82 1.43 -8.13 -10.95
C TYR A 82 2.05 -6.76 -11.18
N GLY A 83 2.37 -6.08 -10.10
CA GLY A 83 3.03 -4.78 -10.07
C GLY A 83 3.83 -4.62 -8.76
N ALA A 84 4.48 -5.72 -8.31
CA ALA A 84 5.15 -5.76 -7.01
C ALA A 84 4.22 -5.24 -5.89
N CYS A 85 4.63 -4.24 -5.12
CA CYS A 85 3.84 -3.72 -4.00
C CYS A 85 2.58 -2.94 -4.43
N ALA A 86 2.44 -2.63 -5.73
CA ALA A 86 1.24 -2.06 -6.33
C ALA A 86 0.24 -3.12 -6.85
N SER A 87 0.56 -4.43 -6.75
CA SER A 87 -0.27 -5.52 -7.32
C SER A 87 -1.72 -5.47 -6.87
N GLY A 88 -1.99 -5.14 -5.59
CA GLY A 88 -3.35 -5.03 -5.06
C GLY A 88 -4.16 -3.93 -5.73
N ALA A 89 -3.57 -2.75 -5.93
CA ALA A 89 -4.23 -1.64 -6.61
C ALA A 89 -4.45 -1.93 -8.10
N MET A 90 -3.50 -2.61 -8.78
CA MET A 90 -3.68 -3.04 -10.18
C MET A 90 -4.80 -4.08 -10.33
N ALA A 91 -4.92 -5.01 -9.38
CA ALA A 91 -6.04 -5.95 -9.35
C ALA A 91 -7.38 -5.23 -9.11
N LEU A 92 -7.38 -4.23 -8.21
CA LEU A 92 -8.55 -3.40 -7.93
C LEU A 92 -8.97 -2.58 -9.17
N GLU A 93 -7.99 -2.04 -9.90
CA GLU A 93 -8.23 -1.32 -11.15
C GLU A 93 -8.84 -2.24 -12.23
N ALA A 94 -8.31 -3.46 -12.39
CA ALA A 94 -8.87 -4.43 -13.34
C ALA A 94 -10.33 -4.79 -13.01
N ALA A 95 -10.67 -4.95 -11.74
CA ALA A 95 -12.03 -5.19 -11.29
C ALA A 95 -12.94 -3.98 -11.54
N ARG A 96 -12.46 -2.77 -11.23
CA ARG A 96 -13.17 -1.50 -11.51
C ARG A 96 -13.48 -1.36 -12.99
N GLN A 97 -12.49 -1.57 -13.86
CA GLN A 97 -12.67 -1.48 -15.31
C GLN A 97 -13.69 -2.50 -15.82
N ARG A 98 -13.70 -3.71 -15.26
CA ARG A 98 -14.64 -4.76 -15.61
C ARG A 98 -16.09 -4.37 -15.27
N ILE A 99 -16.30 -3.76 -14.11
CA ILE A 99 -17.61 -3.24 -13.69
C ILE A 99 -18.03 -2.06 -14.59
N LEU A 100 -17.15 -1.08 -14.80
CA LEU A 100 -17.44 0.11 -15.61
C LEU A 100 -17.74 -0.23 -17.09
N SER A 101 -17.18 -1.33 -17.60
CA SER A 101 -17.51 -1.82 -18.95
C SER A 101 -18.87 -2.54 -19.04
N GLY A 102 -19.58 -2.69 -17.92
CA GLY A 102 -20.87 -3.39 -17.85
C GLY A 102 -20.78 -4.92 -18.02
N MET A 103 -19.59 -5.49 -17.91
CA MET A 103 -19.38 -6.95 -18.04
C MET A 103 -19.71 -7.74 -16.78
N CYS A 104 -19.79 -7.09 -15.62
CA CYS A 104 -20.28 -7.64 -14.37
C CYS A 104 -20.74 -6.51 -13.44
N ASP A 105 -21.65 -6.80 -12.53
CA ASP A 105 -22.07 -5.88 -11.48
C ASP A 105 -21.27 -6.02 -10.19
N VAL A 106 -20.73 -7.20 -9.92
CA VAL A 106 -19.99 -7.51 -8.68
C VAL A 106 -18.67 -8.19 -9.01
N ALA A 107 -17.60 -7.70 -8.41
CA ALA A 107 -16.26 -8.25 -8.54
C ALA A 107 -15.60 -8.44 -7.18
N LEU A 108 -14.86 -9.55 -7.02
CA LEU A 108 -14.04 -9.83 -5.86
C LEU A 108 -12.55 -9.60 -6.20
N VAL A 109 -11.87 -8.85 -5.35
CA VAL A 109 -10.40 -8.63 -5.44
C VAL A 109 -9.74 -9.26 -4.23
N VAL A 110 -8.70 -10.08 -4.45
CA VAL A 110 -8.02 -10.80 -3.37
C VAL A 110 -6.51 -10.70 -3.55
N GLY A 111 -5.80 -10.41 -2.46
CA GLY A 111 -4.34 -10.47 -2.38
C GLY A 111 -3.88 -11.14 -1.09
N ALA A 112 -2.91 -12.03 -1.18
CA ALA A 112 -2.35 -12.70 0.00
C ALA A 112 -0.91 -13.14 -0.26
N ASP A 113 -0.10 -13.23 0.79
CA ASP A 113 1.28 -13.70 0.70
C ASP A 113 1.67 -14.54 1.92
N THR A 114 2.57 -15.49 1.68
CA THR A 114 3.42 -16.13 2.70
C THR A 114 4.83 -15.69 2.41
N THR A 115 5.28 -14.59 3.04
CA THR A 115 6.54 -13.95 2.71
C THR A 115 7.71 -14.68 3.36
N PRO A 116 8.68 -15.21 2.61
CA PRO A 116 9.81 -15.93 3.18
C PRO A 116 10.73 -15.00 4.00
N LYS A 117 11.45 -15.59 4.97
CA LYS A 117 12.51 -14.85 5.67
C LYS A 117 13.59 -14.42 4.66
N GLY A 118 14.10 -13.20 4.84
CA GLY A 118 15.16 -12.67 3.99
C GLY A 118 14.69 -12.18 2.63
N PHE A 119 13.40 -12.01 2.45
CA PHE A 119 12.81 -11.42 1.25
C PHE A 119 13.45 -10.08 0.82
N LEU A 120 13.88 -9.28 1.79
CA LEU A 120 14.59 -8.02 1.54
C LEU A 120 16.08 -8.22 1.20
N LYS A 121 16.56 -9.45 1.06
CA LYS A 121 17.89 -9.77 0.59
C LYS A 121 17.87 -10.11 -0.90
N PRO A 122 18.93 -9.79 -1.66
CA PRO A 122 19.05 -10.23 -3.05
C PRO A 122 18.90 -11.76 -3.13
N ASN A 123 18.17 -12.24 -4.13
CA ASN A 123 18.09 -13.68 -4.39
C ASN A 123 19.48 -14.25 -4.69
N ALA A 124 19.75 -15.46 -4.18
CA ALA A 124 21.05 -16.13 -4.32
C ALA A 124 21.34 -16.64 -5.77
N GLY A 125 20.37 -16.57 -6.68
CA GLY A 125 20.53 -16.99 -8.08
C GLY A 125 21.25 -15.95 -8.91
N GLU A 126 21.98 -16.40 -9.94
CA GLU A 126 22.55 -15.50 -10.94
C GLU A 126 21.48 -15.13 -11.98
N ARG A 127 21.28 -13.83 -12.17
CA ARG A 127 20.39 -13.24 -13.17
C ARG A 127 21.14 -12.15 -13.92
N THR A 128 22.13 -12.58 -14.71
CA THR A 128 23.04 -11.68 -15.40
C THR A 128 22.37 -10.87 -16.52
N ASP A 129 21.18 -11.27 -16.90
CA ASP A 129 20.30 -10.62 -17.89
C ASP A 129 19.35 -9.57 -17.26
N ASP A 130 19.34 -9.45 -15.92
CA ASP A 130 18.49 -8.53 -15.19
C ASP A 130 19.30 -7.31 -14.72
N PRO A 131 19.12 -6.11 -15.30
CA PRO A 131 19.87 -4.91 -14.92
C PRO A 131 19.70 -4.52 -13.46
N ASP A 132 18.52 -4.74 -12.87
CA ASP A 132 18.26 -4.42 -11.46
C ASP A 132 18.98 -5.40 -10.53
N TRP A 133 18.99 -6.68 -10.87
CA TRP A 133 19.78 -7.66 -10.14
C TRP A 133 21.28 -7.34 -10.19
N LEU A 134 21.82 -6.97 -11.37
CA LEU A 134 23.21 -6.53 -11.52
C LEU A 134 23.51 -5.29 -10.69
N ARG A 135 22.61 -4.30 -10.67
CA ARG A 135 22.74 -3.09 -9.86
C ARG A 135 22.80 -3.42 -8.38
N PHE A 136 21.86 -4.21 -7.88
CA PHE A 136 21.86 -4.64 -6.48
C PHE A 136 23.12 -5.42 -6.12
N ARG A 137 23.58 -6.31 -7.00
CA ARG A 137 24.79 -7.12 -6.76
C ARG A 137 26.07 -6.29 -6.76
N LEU A 138 26.22 -5.39 -7.74
CA LEU A 138 27.42 -4.57 -7.87
C LEU A 138 27.55 -3.55 -6.74
N LEU A 139 26.45 -2.98 -6.30
CA LEU A 139 26.42 -2.00 -5.21
C LEU A 139 26.35 -2.66 -3.82
N GLY A 140 26.19 -3.98 -3.72
CA GLY A 140 25.91 -4.66 -2.46
C GLY A 140 24.62 -4.17 -1.79
N ALA A 141 23.74 -3.51 -2.58
CA ALA A 141 22.53 -2.90 -2.06
C ALA A 141 21.48 -3.96 -1.71
N THR A 142 20.94 -3.85 -0.51
CA THR A 142 19.72 -4.55 -0.09
C THR A 142 18.60 -3.51 0.00
N ASN A 143 17.33 -3.95 0.12
CA ASN A 143 16.23 -3.01 0.34
C ASN A 143 16.46 -2.08 1.54
N PRO A 144 16.95 -2.54 2.71
CA PRO A 144 17.33 -1.64 3.80
C PRO A 144 18.37 -0.57 3.43
N THR A 145 19.35 -0.92 2.61
CA THR A 145 20.35 0.06 2.11
C THR A 145 19.67 1.11 1.23
N TYR A 146 18.76 0.68 0.37
CA TYR A 146 17.96 1.58 -0.45
C TYR A 146 17.10 2.53 0.40
N PHE A 147 16.42 2.03 1.43
CA PHE A 147 15.65 2.88 2.35
C PHE A 147 16.55 3.89 3.08
N ALA A 148 17.76 3.47 3.41
CA ALA A 148 18.73 4.34 4.07
C ALA A 148 19.24 5.50 3.18
N LEU A 149 19.23 5.35 1.86
CA LEU A 149 19.54 6.45 0.94
C LEU A 149 18.51 7.58 1.06
N TYR A 150 17.22 7.25 1.14
CA TYR A 150 16.17 8.24 1.39
C TYR A 150 16.33 8.91 2.75
N ALA A 151 16.56 8.13 3.80
CA ALA A 151 16.82 8.66 5.12
C ALA A 151 18.04 9.59 5.14
N ARG A 152 19.12 9.21 4.47
CA ARG A 152 20.34 10.03 4.36
C ARG A 152 20.08 11.32 3.61
N ARG A 153 19.32 11.26 2.51
CA ARG A 153 18.90 12.45 1.77
C ARG A 153 18.16 13.44 2.69
N ARG A 154 17.24 12.96 3.53
CA ARG A 154 16.52 13.82 4.48
C ARG A 154 17.45 14.45 5.51
N VAL A 155 18.40 13.67 6.03
CA VAL A 155 19.43 14.22 6.95
C VAL A 155 20.24 15.33 6.27
N ASP A 156 20.71 15.09 5.05
CA ASP A 156 21.64 16.01 4.37
C ASP A 156 20.93 17.26 3.81
N LEU A 157 19.69 17.14 3.34
CA LEU A 157 18.95 18.26 2.75
C LEU A 157 18.09 19.02 3.75
N PHE A 158 17.49 18.34 4.72
CA PHE A 158 16.48 18.93 5.60
C PHE A 158 16.86 18.90 7.08
N GLY A 159 18.02 18.31 7.42
CA GLY A 159 18.48 18.22 8.81
C GLY A 159 17.67 17.25 9.67
N ALA A 160 17.03 16.25 9.04
CA ALA A 160 16.31 15.21 9.78
C ALA A 160 17.25 14.48 10.77
N THR A 161 16.73 14.14 11.92
CA THR A 161 17.47 13.46 13.00
C THR A 161 16.99 12.00 13.18
N PRO A 162 17.77 11.13 13.82
CA PRO A 162 17.30 9.80 14.19
C PRO A 162 16.01 9.80 15.02
N GLU A 163 15.81 10.84 15.84
CA GLU A 163 14.61 11.03 16.63
C GLU A 163 13.38 11.28 15.76
N ASP A 164 13.51 11.98 14.64
CA ASP A 164 12.41 12.21 13.70
C ASP A 164 11.92 10.92 13.09
N PHE A 165 12.84 10.04 12.68
CA PHE A 165 12.50 8.71 12.19
C PHE A 165 11.84 7.86 13.31
N ALA A 166 12.39 7.93 14.54
CA ALA A 166 11.82 7.23 15.68
C ALA A 166 10.40 7.69 15.99
N LEU A 167 10.09 8.99 15.89
CA LEU A 167 8.74 9.53 16.12
C LEU A 167 7.70 8.94 15.16
N VAL A 168 8.05 8.71 13.89
CA VAL A 168 7.18 8.03 12.94
C VAL A 168 6.83 6.61 13.44
N LYS A 169 7.84 5.84 13.86
CA LYS A 169 7.62 4.50 14.43
C LYS A 169 6.77 4.53 15.69
N VAL A 170 7.02 5.48 16.59
CA VAL A 170 6.24 5.66 17.82
C VAL A 170 4.79 5.93 17.49
N LYS A 171 4.52 6.88 16.58
CA LYS A 171 3.17 7.19 16.10
C LYS A 171 2.46 5.94 15.56
N ASN A 172 3.07 5.26 14.61
CA ASN A 172 2.48 4.08 13.97
C ASN A 172 2.25 2.95 14.99
N SER A 173 3.15 2.76 15.95
CA SER A 173 2.98 1.75 17.00
C SER A 173 1.76 2.01 17.89
N ARG A 174 1.50 3.28 18.23
CA ARG A 174 0.30 3.69 18.99
C ARG A 174 -0.98 3.42 18.20
N HIS A 175 -0.99 3.75 16.90
CA HIS A 175 -2.12 3.48 16.03
C HIS A 175 -2.40 1.97 15.92
N GLY A 176 -1.35 1.16 15.77
CA GLY A 176 -1.46 -0.27 15.57
C GLY A 176 -1.90 -1.09 16.78
N VAL A 177 -1.77 -0.57 18.01
CA VAL A 177 -2.18 -1.28 19.23
C VAL A 177 -3.66 -1.68 19.21
N ALA A 178 -4.53 -0.79 18.73
CA ALA A 178 -5.97 -1.03 18.63
C ALA A 178 -6.38 -1.79 17.36
N ASN A 179 -5.42 -2.21 16.51
CA ASN A 179 -5.75 -2.88 15.26
C ASN A 179 -5.68 -4.41 15.41
N PRO A 180 -6.82 -5.14 15.34
CA PRO A 180 -6.85 -6.59 15.52
C PRO A 180 -6.15 -7.36 14.41
N TYR A 181 -5.86 -6.72 13.28
CA TYR A 181 -5.19 -7.34 12.14
C TYR A 181 -3.68 -7.11 12.16
N ALA A 182 -3.17 -6.18 12.99
CA ALA A 182 -1.74 -5.86 13.06
C ALA A 182 -0.95 -6.99 13.74
N ARG A 183 0.21 -7.29 13.18
CA ARG A 183 1.16 -8.27 13.75
C ARG A 183 1.83 -7.77 15.03
N PHE A 184 2.21 -6.49 15.04
CA PHE A 184 2.95 -5.85 16.14
C PHE A 184 2.05 -4.85 16.86
N ALA A 185 1.15 -5.36 17.69
CA ALA A 185 0.21 -4.57 18.48
C ALA A 185 0.83 -4.16 19.84
N LYS A 186 1.98 -3.48 19.81
CA LYS A 186 2.70 -3.03 21.01
C LYS A 186 3.27 -1.64 20.79
N GLU A 187 3.01 -0.73 21.71
CA GLU A 187 3.66 0.57 21.72
C GLU A 187 5.17 0.46 21.95
N VAL A 188 5.91 1.30 21.27
CA VAL A 188 7.34 1.52 21.49
C VAL A 188 7.60 2.99 21.74
N GLY A 189 8.62 3.31 22.54
CA GLY A 189 9.11 4.66 22.78
C GLY A 189 10.25 5.04 21.82
N VAL A 190 10.59 6.33 21.81
CA VAL A 190 11.75 6.83 21.03
C VAL A 190 13.02 6.11 21.44
N ASP A 191 13.25 5.93 22.74
CA ASP A 191 14.45 5.22 23.26
C ASP A 191 14.51 3.77 22.80
N ASP A 192 13.37 3.07 22.69
CA ASP A 192 13.32 1.69 22.16
C ASP A 192 13.81 1.64 20.71
N VAL A 193 13.37 2.62 19.89
CA VAL A 193 13.79 2.71 18.50
C VAL A 193 15.26 3.01 18.40
N LEU A 194 15.74 4.02 19.14
CA LEU A 194 17.13 4.46 19.13
C LEU A 194 18.09 3.42 19.72
N ALA A 195 17.63 2.55 20.63
CA ALA A 195 18.41 1.43 21.17
C ALA A 195 18.41 0.20 20.24
N SER A 196 17.54 0.13 19.23
CA SER A 196 17.47 -1.00 18.33
C SER A 196 18.71 -1.09 17.42
N PRO A 197 19.10 -2.30 16.95
CA PRO A 197 20.30 -2.48 16.14
C PRO A 197 20.32 -1.59 14.88
N LEU A 198 21.47 -0.99 14.57
CA LEU A 198 21.69 -0.30 13.31
C LEU A 198 21.70 -1.32 12.16
N VAL A 199 20.87 -1.10 11.13
CA VAL A 199 20.77 -1.98 9.96
C VAL A 199 21.47 -1.39 8.75
N ALA A 200 21.13 -0.14 8.41
CA ALA A 200 21.77 0.64 7.35
C ALA A 200 21.68 2.11 7.74
N SER A 201 22.84 2.73 8.05
CA SER A 201 22.85 4.12 8.58
C SER A 201 22.12 5.10 7.66
N PRO A 202 21.23 5.96 8.22
CA PRO A 202 20.95 6.16 9.65
C PRO A 202 19.87 5.22 10.24
N LEU A 203 19.25 4.32 9.45
CA LEU A 203 18.10 3.52 9.85
C LEU A 203 18.49 2.33 10.76
N ARG A 204 17.66 2.14 11.77
CA ARG A 204 17.72 1.05 12.74
C ARG A 204 16.66 -0.01 12.46
N LEU A 205 16.71 -1.11 13.19
CA LEU A 205 15.80 -2.24 12.96
C LEU A 205 14.32 -1.85 13.09
N LEU A 206 13.97 -1.00 14.05
CA LEU A 206 12.59 -0.57 14.25
C LEU A 206 12.14 0.53 13.28
N ASP A 207 13.05 1.15 12.54
CA ASP A 207 12.74 2.08 11.46
C ASP A 207 12.31 1.38 10.16
N ILE A 208 12.48 0.06 10.08
CA ILE A 208 12.27 -0.72 8.85
C ILE A 208 11.16 -1.73 9.08
N CYS A 209 10.24 -1.86 8.13
CA CYS A 209 9.16 -2.83 8.22
C CYS A 209 9.69 -4.28 8.23
N ALA A 210 8.98 -5.15 8.94
CA ALA A 210 9.21 -6.59 8.87
C ALA A 210 8.52 -7.20 7.64
N THR A 211 8.79 -8.48 7.35
CA THR A 211 7.98 -9.27 6.41
C THR A 211 6.91 -10.05 7.16
N SER A 212 5.71 -10.15 6.60
CA SER A 212 4.57 -10.86 7.20
C SER A 212 3.89 -11.79 6.22
N ASP A 213 3.10 -12.68 6.77
CA ASP A 213 2.11 -13.47 6.07
C ASP A 213 0.75 -12.81 6.34
N GLY A 214 -0.08 -12.63 5.32
CA GLY A 214 -1.38 -11.98 5.47
C GLY A 214 -2.18 -11.99 4.19
N GLY A 215 -3.44 -11.56 4.29
CA GLY A 215 -4.36 -11.45 3.16
C GLY A 215 -5.36 -10.34 3.35
N ALA A 216 -5.80 -9.74 2.24
CA ALA A 216 -6.87 -8.76 2.20
C ALA A 216 -7.73 -8.95 0.96
N ALA A 217 -9.01 -8.61 1.06
CA ALA A 217 -9.96 -8.73 -0.04
C ALA A 217 -11.00 -7.62 -0.01
N ILE A 218 -11.49 -7.29 -1.21
CA ILE A 218 -12.49 -6.22 -1.42
C ILE A 218 -13.55 -6.73 -2.39
N VAL A 219 -14.81 -6.50 -2.07
CA VAL A 219 -15.94 -6.68 -2.98
C VAL A 219 -16.32 -5.31 -3.55
N LEU A 220 -16.16 -5.16 -4.86
CA LEU A 220 -16.61 -3.98 -5.60
C LEU A 220 -17.93 -4.25 -6.30
N SER A 221 -18.74 -3.22 -6.51
CA SER A 221 -19.90 -3.31 -7.39
C SER A 221 -20.14 -2.05 -8.21
N SER A 222 -21.03 -2.19 -9.22
CA SER A 222 -21.64 -1.03 -9.86
C SER A 222 -22.44 -0.23 -8.83
N MET A 223 -22.55 1.10 -9.05
CA MET A 223 -23.33 1.97 -8.17
C MET A 223 -24.81 1.57 -8.16
N ASP A 224 -25.33 1.09 -9.27
CA ASP A 224 -26.71 0.63 -9.37
C ASP A 224 -26.96 -0.64 -8.55
N TYR A 225 -26.02 -1.56 -8.56
CA TYR A 225 -26.08 -2.75 -7.69
C TYR A 225 -26.03 -2.32 -6.22
N ALA A 226 -25.08 -1.46 -5.86
CA ALA A 226 -24.92 -0.99 -4.49
C ALA A 226 -26.19 -0.32 -3.95
N ARG A 227 -26.81 0.58 -4.72
CA ARG A 227 -28.05 1.27 -4.30
C ARG A 227 -29.21 0.29 -4.02
N ARG A 228 -29.25 -0.87 -4.69
CA ARG A 228 -30.28 -1.89 -4.47
C ARG A 228 -30.00 -2.83 -3.32
N HIS A 229 -28.72 -3.05 -2.97
CA HIS A 229 -28.30 -4.13 -2.08
C HIS A 229 -27.49 -3.65 -0.87
N ALA A 230 -26.96 -2.42 -0.87
CA ALA A 230 -26.22 -1.90 0.27
C ALA A 230 -27.14 -1.72 1.49
N GLY A 231 -26.58 -2.02 2.66
CA GLY A 231 -27.22 -1.76 3.93
C GLY A 231 -27.42 -0.26 4.20
N SER A 232 -27.92 0.10 5.39
CA SER A 232 -28.19 1.49 5.79
C SER A 232 -26.96 2.34 6.12
N GLY A 233 -25.75 1.77 6.07
CA GLY A 233 -24.49 2.48 6.35
C GLY A 233 -24.02 3.36 5.20
N PRO A 234 -23.00 4.22 5.45
CA PRO A 234 -22.41 5.06 4.42
C PRO A 234 -21.84 4.21 3.27
N LEU A 235 -22.19 4.57 2.04
CA LEU A 235 -21.68 3.93 0.85
C LEU A 235 -20.30 4.52 0.51
N VAL A 236 -19.26 3.69 0.63
CA VAL A 236 -17.91 4.07 0.24
C VAL A 236 -17.72 3.80 -1.25
N GLN A 237 -17.11 4.75 -1.93
CA GLN A 237 -16.90 4.73 -3.38
C GLN A 237 -15.41 4.80 -3.69
N VAL A 238 -14.97 4.10 -4.72
CA VAL A 238 -13.64 4.28 -5.30
C VAL A 238 -13.73 5.42 -6.31
N ALA A 239 -13.29 6.61 -5.92
CA ALA A 239 -13.27 7.80 -6.76
C ALA A 239 -12.14 7.74 -7.79
N ALA A 240 -10.96 7.24 -7.39
CA ALA A 240 -9.83 7.09 -8.29
C ALA A 240 -9.04 5.81 -7.99
N ILE A 241 -8.47 5.23 -9.03
CA ILE A 241 -7.33 4.31 -8.95
C ILE A 241 -6.35 4.78 -10.00
N SER A 242 -5.16 5.19 -9.59
CA SER A 242 -4.08 5.51 -10.51
C SER A 242 -3.01 4.43 -10.43
N THR A 243 -2.52 4.02 -11.60
CA THR A 243 -1.32 3.22 -11.74
C THR A 243 -0.38 3.94 -12.71
N VAL A 244 0.84 4.22 -12.27
CA VAL A 244 1.81 5.00 -13.05
C VAL A 244 3.18 4.34 -13.08
N THR A 245 3.98 4.69 -14.07
CA THR A 245 5.39 4.35 -14.19
C THR A 245 6.24 5.61 -14.12
N PRO A 246 7.54 5.52 -13.82
CA PRO A 246 8.44 6.68 -13.90
C PRO A 246 8.46 7.27 -15.31
N THR A 247 8.57 8.59 -15.41
CA THR A 247 8.79 9.31 -16.66
C THR A 247 10.29 9.53 -16.86
N PHE A 248 10.82 9.15 -18.04
CA PHE A 248 12.22 9.41 -18.38
C PHE A 248 12.57 10.90 -18.17
N PRO A 249 13.71 11.23 -17.54
CA PRO A 249 14.82 10.36 -17.12
C PRO A 249 14.70 9.82 -15.69
N ASN A 250 13.56 9.96 -15.01
CA ASN A 250 13.36 9.40 -13.68
C ASN A 250 13.54 7.89 -13.66
N THR A 251 14.10 7.39 -12.59
CA THR A 251 14.15 5.97 -12.27
C THR A 251 13.34 5.70 -11.01
N VAL A 252 12.94 4.45 -10.79
CA VAL A 252 12.25 4.02 -9.56
C VAL A 252 13.07 4.33 -8.31
N ILE A 253 14.39 4.24 -8.45
CA ILE A 253 15.37 4.53 -7.43
C ILE A 253 16.06 5.80 -7.87
N GLU A 254 15.76 6.90 -7.21
CA GLU A 254 16.53 8.14 -7.36
C GLU A 254 17.90 7.96 -6.69
N MET A 255 18.80 7.31 -7.41
CA MET A 255 20.18 7.20 -6.99
C MET A 255 20.90 8.53 -7.29
N PRO A 256 21.85 8.95 -6.45
CA PRO A 256 22.75 10.02 -6.82
C PRO A 256 23.34 9.69 -8.19
N ASN A 257 23.19 10.61 -9.12
CA ASN A 257 23.83 10.47 -10.41
C ASN A 257 25.35 10.50 -10.18
N PHE A 258 26.02 9.38 -10.35
CA PHE A 258 27.47 9.35 -10.44
C PHE A 258 27.81 9.95 -11.80
N ALA A 259 27.76 11.29 -11.86
CA ALA A 259 27.83 12.03 -13.09
C ALA A 259 29.01 11.58 -13.94
N THR A 260 28.67 10.90 -15.00
CA THR A 260 29.49 11.02 -16.22
C THR A 260 28.97 12.24 -16.97
N ASP A 261 29.81 12.95 -17.67
CA ASP A 261 29.45 14.15 -18.47
C ASP A 261 28.22 13.94 -19.36
N SER A 262 27.93 12.70 -19.73
CA SER A 262 26.76 12.32 -20.52
C SER A 262 25.42 12.43 -19.80
N ALA A 263 25.39 12.40 -18.48
CA ALA A 263 24.18 12.58 -17.68
C ALA A 263 23.84 14.04 -17.41
N ALA A 264 24.82 14.94 -17.52
CA ALA A 264 24.66 16.37 -17.25
C ALA A 264 23.71 17.09 -18.23
N GLY A 265 23.40 16.47 -19.37
CA GLY A 265 22.50 17.04 -20.38
C GLY A 265 21.08 16.49 -20.34
N LEU A 266 20.74 15.58 -19.41
CA LEU A 266 19.38 15.06 -19.31
C LEU A 266 18.48 16.07 -18.59
N PRO A 267 17.26 16.32 -19.11
CA PRO A 267 16.33 17.19 -18.43
C PRO A 267 15.98 16.59 -17.05
N VAL A 268 15.95 17.43 -16.03
CA VAL A 268 15.40 17.05 -14.73
C VAL A 268 13.88 17.10 -14.86
N PRO A 269 13.15 16.03 -14.58
CA PRO A 269 11.69 16.07 -14.61
C PRO A 269 11.16 17.10 -13.61
N GLU A 270 10.11 17.79 -13.99
CA GLU A 270 9.42 18.73 -13.10
C GLU A 270 8.80 18.06 -11.87
N ARG A 271 8.53 16.74 -11.97
CA ARG A 271 7.90 15.95 -10.91
C ARG A 271 8.65 14.64 -10.65
N THR A 272 8.74 14.25 -9.40
CA THR A 272 9.26 12.94 -9.02
C THR A 272 8.25 11.83 -9.41
N PHE A 273 8.73 10.59 -9.46
CA PHE A 273 7.86 9.45 -9.68
C PHE A 273 6.79 9.32 -8.59
N LYS A 274 7.12 9.57 -7.32
CA LYS A 274 6.18 9.49 -6.21
C LYS A 274 5.11 10.58 -6.28
N GLN A 275 5.50 11.81 -6.62
CA GLN A 275 4.54 12.90 -6.86
C GLN A 275 3.56 12.54 -7.97
N ALA A 276 4.06 11.94 -9.07
CA ALA A 276 3.20 11.51 -10.17
C ALA A 276 2.14 10.47 -9.74
N ILE A 277 2.43 9.64 -8.72
CA ILE A 277 1.48 8.66 -8.16
C ILE A 277 0.26 9.37 -7.56
N GLY A 278 0.49 10.36 -6.68
CA GLY A 278 -0.59 11.13 -6.05
C GLY A 278 -1.33 12.01 -7.04
N ASP A 279 -0.60 12.76 -7.87
CA ASP A 279 -1.17 13.68 -8.86
C ASP A 279 -2.14 12.99 -9.83
N ALA A 280 -1.79 11.78 -10.29
CA ALA A 280 -2.65 11.03 -11.19
C ALA A 280 -3.98 10.61 -10.52
N ALA A 281 -3.95 10.27 -9.22
CA ALA A 281 -5.15 9.95 -8.46
C ALA A 281 -6.00 11.20 -8.20
N TYR A 282 -5.39 12.30 -7.79
CA TYR A 282 -6.08 13.59 -7.60
C TYR A 282 -6.76 14.07 -8.88
N ALA A 283 -6.03 14.06 -10.00
CA ALA A 283 -6.58 14.43 -11.30
C ALA A 283 -7.78 13.56 -11.72
N GLN A 284 -7.73 12.27 -11.44
CA GLN A 284 -8.82 11.34 -11.75
C GLN A 284 -10.06 11.59 -10.87
N ALA A 285 -9.85 11.86 -9.57
CA ALA A 285 -10.92 12.12 -8.62
C ALA A 285 -11.48 13.54 -8.69
N GLY A 286 -10.75 14.50 -9.28
CA GLY A 286 -11.08 15.92 -9.25
C GLY A 286 -10.91 16.54 -7.86
N LEU A 287 -9.98 16.02 -7.07
CA LEU A 287 -9.63 16.42 -5.70
C LEU A 287 -8.20 16.91 -5.63
N GLY A 288 -7.81 17.45 -4.48
CA GLY A 288 -6.45 17.85 -4.16
C GLY A 288 -6.00 17.39 -2.77
N PRO A 289 -4.75 17.68 -2.38
CA PRO A 289 -4.23 17.31 -1.06
C PRO A 289 -5.05 17.86 0.11
N ASP A 290 -5.62 19.05 -0.05
CA ASP A 290 -6.43 19.72 0.99
C ASP A 290 -7.80 19.08 1.22
N ASP A 291 -8.26 18.23 0.31
CA ASP A 291 -9.52 17.49 0.42
C ASP A 291 -9.37 16.18 1.21
N VAL A 292 -8.13 15.76 1.52
CA VAL A 292 -7.85 14.46 2.16
C VAL A 292 -8.02 14.55 3.67
N ASP A 293 -8.84 13.67 4.24
CA ASP A 293 -9.06 13.58 5.68
C ASP A 293 -8.18 12.51 6.37
N VAL A 294 -7.80 11.47 5.62
CA VAL A 294 -7.02 10.34 6.15
C VAL A 294 -6.20 9.68 5.04
N ALA A 295 -4.97 9.25 5.37
CA ALA A 295 -4.09 8.58 4.41
C ALA A 295 -3.53 7.27 4.94
N GLU A 296 -3.39 6.27 4.07
CA GLU A 296 -2.62 5.05 4.28
C GLU A 296 -1.48 5.02 3.27
N VAL A 297 -0.25 5.22 3.73
CA VAL A 297 0.92 5.32 2.86
C VAL A 297 1.89 4.17 3.09
N TYR A 298 2.71 3.90 2.08
CA TYR A 298 3.62 2.76 2.03
C TYR A 298 4.91 3.04 2.82
N ASP A 299 4.88 2.75 4.11
CA ASP A 299 5.95 2.98 5.07
C ASP A 299 6.91 1.78 5.22
N LEU A 300 7.61 1.40 4.14
CA LEU A 300 8.67 0.39 4.21
C LEU A 300 9.79 0.76 5.20
N SER A 301 9.99 2.05 5.39
CA SER A 301 10.76 2.63 6.47
C SER A 301 10.14 3.94 6.92
N THR A 302 10.51 4.37 8.11
CA THR A 302 10.06 5.63 8.69
C THR A 302 10.41 6.85 7.82
N ALA A 303 11.56 6.83 7.15
CA ALA A 303 11.96 7.88 6.22
C ALA A 303 11.07 7.94 4.97
N LEU A 304 10.63 6.79 4.46
CA LEU A 304 9.73 6.74 3.30
C LEU A 304 8.34 7.26 3.63
N GLU A 305 7.87 7.10 4.87
CA GLU A 305 6.61 7.70 5.29
C GLU A 305 6.69 9.24 5.26
N LEU A 306 7.80 9.82 5.73
CA LEU A 306 8.03 11.28 5.65
C LEU A 306 8.06 11.78 4.20
N ASP A 307 8.70 11.03 3.29
CA ASP A 307 8.70 11.38 1.87
C ASP A 307 7.27 11.40 1.29
N TRP A 308 6.39 10.46 1.70
CA TRP A 308 5.01 10.45 1.23
C TRP A 308 4.20 11.68 1.64
N TYR A 309 4.50 12.30 2.79
CA TYR A 309 3.80 13.53 3.19
C TYR A 309 4.07 14.67 2.20
N GLU A 310 5.30 14.78 1.71
CA GLU A 310 5.71 15.77 0.72
C GLU A 310 5.24 15.39 -0.69
N ASP A 311 5.41 14.11 -1.07
CA ASP A 311 5.07 13.62 -2.40
C ASP A 311 3.56 13.61 -2.67
N LEU A 312 2.72 13.47 -1.64
CA LEU A 312 1.27 13.62 -1.73
C LEU A 312 0.78 15.08 -1.56
N GLY A 313 1.69 16.02 -1.33
CA GLY A 313 1.38 17.44 -1.21
C GLY A 313 0.78 17.85 0.15
N PHE A 314 0.93 17.04 1.20
CA PHE A 314 0.42 17.36 2.54
C PHE A 314 1.23 18.46 3.24
N CYS A 315 2.47 18.66 2.80
CA CYS A 315 3.37 19.74 3.20
C CYS A 315 4.40 20.01 2.10
N ALA A 316 5.13 21.11 2.22
CA ALA A 316 6.23 21.42 1.33
C ALA A 316 7.47 20.55 1.64
N ALA A 317 8.41 20.50 0.69
CA ALA A 317 9.65 19.76 0.86
C ALA A 317 10.45 20.26 2.08
N GLY A 318 10.85 19.33 2.95
CA GLY A 318 11.58 19.62 4.19
C GLY A 318 10.67 19.94 5.40
N GLU A 319 9.35 19.86 5.28
CA GLU A 319 8.42 20.14 6.37
C GLU A 319 7.84 18.88 7.03
N ALA A 320 8.07 17.70 6.46
CA ALA A 320 7.46 16.45 6.91
C ALA A 320 7.82 16.10 8.37
N GLU A 321 9.06 16.34 8.79
CA GLU A 321 9.50 16.12 10.18
C GLU A 321 8.72 17.02 11.17
N GLY A 322 8.39 18.24 10.77
CA GLY A 322 7.57 19.17 11.54
C GLY A 322 6.18 18.60 11.81
N LEU A 323 5.52 18.02 10.80
CA LEU A 323 4.20 17.41 10.96
C LEU A 323 4.18 16.29 11.99
N VAL A 324 5.24 15.49 12.06
CA VAL A 324 5.35 14.41 13.04
C VAL A 324 5.62 14.95 14.44
N ARG A 325 6.55 15.91 14.58
CA ARG A 325 6.88 16.56 15.87
C ARG A 325 5.67 17.23 16.49
N ASP A 326 4.84 17.87 15.65
CA ASP A 326 3.63 18.59 16.09
C ASP A 326 2.42 17.66 16.28
N GLY A 327 2.55 16.36 16.00
CA GLY A 327 1.48 15.39 16.11
C GLY A 327 0.38 15.55 15.05
N ALA A 328 0.63 16.32 14.00
CA ALA A 328 -0.37 16.60 12.96
C ALA A 328 -0.84 15.34 12.22
N THR A 329 0.00 14.29 12.18
CA THR A 329 -0.29 13.01 11.48
C THR A 329 -0.75 11.89 12.41
N THR A 330 -1.01 12.18 13.69
CA THR A 330 -1.62 11.24 14.64
C THR A 330 -3.14 11.16 14.46
N ILE A 331 -3.77 10.09 14.94
CA ILE A 331 -5.24 10.04 15.10
C ILE A 331 -5.66 11.21 16.02
N GLY A 332 -6.58 12.04 15.55
CA GLY A 332 -6.98 13.28 16.21
C GLY A 332 -6.14 14.50 15.82
N GLY A 333 -5.06 14.33 15.05
CA GLY A 333 -4.32 15.42 14.42
C GLY A 333 -5.02 15.98 13.17
N ARG A 334 -4.39 16.95 12.52
CA ARG A 334 -4.95 17.62 11.33
C ARG A 334 -5.16 16.68 10.16
N LEU A 335 -4.24 15.74 9.92
CA LEU A 335 -4.27 14.77 8.83
C LEU A 335 -3.67 13.44 9.31
N PRO A 336 -4.48 12.56 9.88
CA PRO A 336 -4.03 11.24 10.33
C PRO A 336 -3.45 10.42 9.18
N VAL A 337 -2.23 9.91 9.38
CA VAL A 337 -1.55 9.03 8.42
C VAL A 337 -1.26 7.70 9.07
N ASN A 338 -1.54 6.62 8.33
CA ASN A 338 -1.43 5.25 8.79
C ASN A 338 -2.20 5.00 10.12
N PRO A 339 -3.50 5.32 10.20
CA PRO A 339 -4.30 4.98 11.38
C PRO A 339 -4.35 3.48 11.64
N SER A 340 -4.09 2.65 10.62
CA SER A 340 -3.93 1.19 10.78
C SER A 340 -2.71 0.80 11.61
N GLY A 341 -1.70 1.67 11.72
CA GLY A 341 -0.37 1.40 12.21
C GLY A 341 0.66 1.15 11.09
N GLY A 342 0.23 1.14 9.84
CA GLY A 342 1.07 0.99 8.65
C GLY A 342 1.86 -0.32 8.61
N LEU A 343 2.81 -0.42 7.68
CA LEU A 343 3.76 -1.54 7.60
C LEU A 343 4.63 -1.66 8.85
N ALA A 344 4.84 -0.56 9.56
CA ALA A 344 5.53 -0.55 10.85
C ALA A 344 4.90 -1.52 11.85
N CYS A 345 3.58 -1.75 11.79
CA CYS A 345 2.85 -2.67 12.65
C CYS A 345 2.40 -3.95 11.95
N PHE A 346 2.13 -3.91 10.67
CA PHE A 346 1.73 -5.09 9.89
C PHE A 346 2.93 -5.92 9.42
N GLY A 347 4.00 -5.28 9.01
CA GLY A 347 5.00 -5.87 8.14
C GLY A 347 4.46 -6.03 6.71
N GLU A 348 5.28 -6.49 5.80
CA GLU A 348 4.94 -6.54 4.38
C GLU A 348 4.45 -7.92 3.94
N ALA A 349 3.22 -8.00 3.40
CA ALA A 349 2.67 -9.09 2.59
C ALA A 349 2.27 -8.49 1.24
N VAL A 350 3.20 -8.50 0.27
CA VAL A 350 3.23 -7.65 -0.92
C VAL A 350 1.92 -7.55 -1.70
N PRO A 351 1.27 -8.66 -2.13
CA PRO A 351 0.05 -8.54 -2.92
C PRO A 351 -1.17 -8.08 -2.10
N ALA A 352 -1.13 -8.22 -0.77
CA ALA A 352 -2.23 -7.82 0.10
C ALA A 352 -2.17 -6.35 0.53
N GLN A 353 -0.98 -5.74 0.48
CA GLN A 353 -0.73 -4.44 1.10
C GLN A 353 -1.66 -3.33 0.62
N ALA A 354 -1.73 -3.10 -0.68
CA ALA A 354 -2.56 -2.02 -1.23
C ALA A 354 -4.07 -2.26 -0.98
N LEU A 355 -4.50 -3.53 -0.90
CA LEU A 355 -5.88 -3.87 -0.53
C LEU A 355 -6.14 -3.63 0.95
N ALA A 356 -5.19 -3.97 1.83
CA ALA A 356 -5.29 -3.74 3.27
C ALA A 356 -5.44 -2.24 3.60
N GLN A 357 -4.74 -1.38 2.89
CA GLN A 357 -4.89 0.07 3.02
C GLN A 357 -6.30 0.53 2.63
N VAL A 358 -6.87 0.02 1.53
CA VAL A 358 -8.25 0.35 1.14
C VAL A 358 -9.26 -0.24 2.12
N CYS A 359 -9.00 -1.41 2.71
CA CYS A 359 -9.84 -1.95 3.79
C CYS A 359 -9.88 -1.00 4.99
N GLU A 360 -8.72 -0.53 5.46
CA GLU A 360 -8.65 0.42 6.57
C GLU A 360 -9.40 1.72 6.25
N LEU A 361 -9.13 2.33 5.09
CA LEU A 361 -9.84 3.54 4.67
C LEU A 361 -11.36 3.31 4.58
N THR A 362 -11.78 2.14 4.13
CA THR A 362 -13.21 1.79 4.07
C THR A 362 -13.83 1.74 5.48
N TRP A 363 -13.17 1.13 6.45
CA TRP A 363 -13.63 1.12 7.84
C TRP A 363 -13.66 2.55 8.43
N GLN A 364 -12.64 3.36 8.15
CA GLN A 364 -12.60 4.76 8.57
C GLN A 364 -13.79 5.56 8.01
N LEU A 365 -14.04 5.47 6.72
CA LEU A 365 -15.13 6.21 6.07
C LEU A 365 -16.52 5.70 6.46
N ARG A 366 -16.64 4.43 6.84
CA ARG A 366 -17.89 3.86 7.39
C ARG A 366 -18.12 4.20 8.85
N GLY A 367 -17.12 4.69 9.58
CA GLY A 367 -17.19 4.91 11.03
C GLY A 367 -17.13 3.60 11.83
N THR A 368 -16.46 2.58 11.31
CA THR A 368 -16.37 1.24 11.90
C THR A 368 -14.95 0.82 12.27
N ALA A 369 -14.00 1.75 12.30
CA ALA A 369 -12.61 1.47 12.64
C ALA A 369 -12.35 1.27 14.15
N GLY A 370 -13.37 1.38 15.01
CA GLY A 370 -13.24 1.20 16.46
C GLY A 370 -12.34 2.28 17.09
N ASP A 371 -11.45 1.89 17.98
CA ASP A 371 -10.57 2.84 18.70
C ASP A 371 -9.55 3.56 17.81
N ARG A 372 -9.43 3.16 16.53
CA ARG A 372 -8.59 3.85 15.51
C ARG A 372 -9.35 4.87 14.70
N GLN A 373 -10.63 5.11 15.01
CA GLN A 373 -11.50 5.92 14.18
C GLN A 373 -10.98 7.36 14.03
N VAL A 374 -10.88 7.83 12.81
CA VAL A 374 -10.68 9.22 12.44
C VAL A 374 -12.06 9.86 12.29
N ASP A 375 -12.37 10.77 13.21
CA ASP A 375 -13.68 11.38 13.25
C ASP A 375 -13.98 12.22 12.00
N GLY A 376 -15.14 12.01 11.42
CA GLY A 376 -15.64 12.81 10.31
C GLY A 376 -15.00 12.54 8.96
N ALA A 377 -14.07 11.60 8.84
CA ALA A 377 -13.38 11.29 7.58
C ALA A 377 -14.35 10.98 6.42
N ARG A 378 -14.14 11.60 5.28
CA ARG A 378 -14.92 11.47 4.04
C ARG A 378 -14.09 11.14 2.81
N VAL A 379 -12.83 11.52 2.81
CA VAL A 379 -11.88 11.31 1.72
C VAL A 379 -10.64 10.62 2.28
N GLY A 380 -10.35 9.44 1.76
CA GLY A 380 -9.15 8.71 2.09
C GLY A 380 -8.28 8.44 0.86
N ILE A 381 -6.97 8.51 1.00
CA ILE A 381 -6.00 8.23 -0.05
C ILE A 381 -5.01 7.14 0.36
N THR A 382 -4.65 6.27 -0.57
CA THR A 382 -3.51 5.36 -0.42
C THR A 382 -2.35 5.77 -1.30
N ALA A 383 -1.13 5.37 -0.94
CA ALA A 383 0.01 5.47 -1.84
C ALA A 383 0.90 4.22 -1.71
N ASN A 384 1.30 3.66 -2.85
CA ASN A 384 2.17 2.48 -2.93
C ASN A 384 3.19 2.63 -4.07
N GLN A 385 4.38 2.09 -3.84
CA GLN A 385 5.45 2.04 -4.82
C GLN A 385 6.02 0.63 -4.89
N GLY A 386 5.88 -0.01 -6.05
CA GLY A 386 6.56 -1.27 -6.35
C GLY A 386 7.97 -1.06 -6.89
N LEU A 387 8.88 -1.95 -6.54
CA LEU A 387 10.31 -1.83 -6.87
C LEU A 387 10.64 -1.76 -8.37
N PHE A 388 9.73 -2.20 -9.23
CA PHE A 388 9.98 -2.30 -10.68
C PHE A 388 9.28 -1.19 -11.48
N GLY A 389 9.08 -0.02 -10.89
CA GLY A 389 8.49 1.13 -11.56
C GLY A 389 6.98 1.10 -11.62
N HIS A 390 6.33 0.44 -10.68
CA HIS A 390 4.89 0.46 -10.53
C HIS A 390 4.52 1.34 -9.34
N GLY A 391 3.87 2.46 -9.61
CA GLY A 391 3.29 3.31 -8.58
C GLY A 391 1.78 3.22 -8.60
N SER A 392 1.13 3.27 -7.46
CA SER A 392 -0.32 3.28 -7.38
C SER A 392 -0.85 4.11 -6.23
N SER A 393 -2.01 4.72 -6.45
CA SER A 393 -2.79 5.41 -5.43
C SER A 393 -4.28 5.13 -5.65
N VAL A 394 -5.01 4.97 -4.57
CA VAL A 394 -6.46 4.80 -4.56
C VAL A 394 -7.07 5.91 -3.73
N ILE A 395 -8.07 6.60 -4.26
CA ILE A 395 -8.89 7.55 -3.50
C ILE A 395 -10.27 6.94 -3.29
N VAL A 396 -10.67 6.86 -2.03
CA VAL A 396 -12.02 6.45 -1.63
C VAL A 396 -12.76 7.61 -0.98
N THR A 397 -14.05 7.71 -1.24
CA THR A 397 -14.92 8.78 -0.73
C THR A 397 -16.25 8.22 -0.22
N ARG A 398 -16.94 9.01 0.61
CA ARG A 398 -18.33 8.73 1.05
C ARG A 398 -19.24 9.92 0.89
#